data_10bd70cabe0fd04feec4c26067e45d82
#
_entry.id   10bd70cabe0fd04feec4c26067e45d82
#
_cell.length_a   1.000
_cell.length_b   1.000
_cell.length_c   1.000
_cell.angle_alpha   90.00
_cell.angle_beta   90.00
_cell.angle_gamma   90.00
#
_symmetry.space_group_name_H-M   'P 1'
#
loop_
_entity.id
_entity.type
_entity.pdbx_description
1 polymer ?
#
loop_
_entity_poly.entity_id
_entity_poly.type
_entity_poly.pdbx_seq_one_letter_code
_entity_poly.pdbx_strand_id
1 'polypeptide(L)'
;NKISKETLFLSLILSFGAVLLTSEINILIDFIFPIPESFLNLDSLLAPGNPLSLLLVILTVVFVAPIGEEMVFRGFLQRYLEKSWGDATRAILVSSLFFALIHFNPYWAIQIYFMGLLLGYLSWLTKSIYPSILMHMAINGTSMLFIFLGENAENALLWKGHINPLLLILGAYTFWFSLKNMQFAYRK
;
A
#
# COMPACT_ATOMS: atom_id res chain seq x y z
N ASN A 1 -21.95 5.06 2.40
CA ASN A 1 -21.84 5.51 3.80
C ASN A 1 -21.00 6.78 3.87
N LYS A 2 -21.41 7.75 4.72
CA LYS A 2 -20.55 8.90 5.02
C LYS A 2 -19.37 8.40 5.86
N ILE A 3 -18.16 8.63 5.37
CA ILE A 3 -16.92 8.32 6.09
C ILE A 3 -16.57 9.52 6.98
N SER A 4 -16.22 9.26 8.24
CA SER A 4 -15.79 10.30 9.16
C SER A 4 -14.39 10.83 8.78
N LYS A 5 -14.12 12.10 9.11
CA LYS A 5 -12.77 12.67 8.95
C LYS A 5 -11.73 11.92 9.77
N GLU A 6 -12.13 11.40 10.93
CA GLU A 6 -11.31 10.58 11.79
C GLU A 6 -10.86 9.29 11.08
N THR A 7 -11.79 8.59 10.39
CA THR A 7 -11.46 7.38 9.63
C THR A 7 -10.45 7.69 8.51
N LEU A 8 -10.61 8.80 7.79
CA LEU A 8 -9.65 9.21 6.77
C LEU A 8 -8.28 9.53 7.36
N PHE A 9 -8.24 10.22 8.49
CA PHE A 9 -6.98 10.51 9.20
C PHE A 9 -6.31 9.22 9.71
N LEU A 10 -7.07 8.31 10.30
CA LEU A 10 -6.56 7.00 10.72
C LEU A 10 -6.04 6.18 9.53
N SER A 11 -6.63 6.31 8.33
CA SER A 11 -6.13 5.63 7.12
C SER A 11 -4.75 6.16 6.70
N LEU A 12 -4.47 7.46 6.87
CA LEU A 12 -3.16 8.05 6.63
C LEU A 12 -2.12 7.59 7.68
N ILE A 13 -2.50 7.52 8.96
CA ILE A 13 -1.61 6.98 10.00
C ILE A 13 -1.33 5.49 9.73
N LEU A 14 -2.35 4.74 9.29
CA LEU A 14 -2.21 3.33 8.93
C LEU A 14 -1.26 3.14 7.75
N SER A 15 -1.32 4.02 6.73
CA SER A 15 -0.41 3.94 5.58
C SER A 15 1.05 4.12 6.00
N PHE A 16 1.33 5.04 6.90
CA PHE A 16 2.68 5.26 7.43
C PHE A 16 3.21 4.01 8.14
N GLY A 17 2.43 3.43 9.05
CA GLY A 17 2.81 2.17 9.71
C GLY A 17 2.98 1.01 8.73
N ALA A 18 2.07 0.88 7.76
CA ALA A 18 2.13 -0.16 6.75
C ALA A 18 3.38 -0.05 5.86
N VAL A 19 3.75 1.17 5.42
CA VAL A 19 4.96 1.39 4.62
C VAL A 19 6.21 0.93 5.38
N LEU A 20 6.40 1.34 6.63
CA LEU A 20 7.57 0.93 7.42
C LEU A 20 7.67 -0.58 7.60
N LEU A 21 6.55 -1.24 7.92
CA LEU A 21 6.52 -2.68 8.13
C LEU A 21 6.73 -3.46 6.82
N THR A 22 6.13 -3.03 5.73
CA THR A 22 6.30 -3.70 4.43
C THR A 22 7.67 -3.43 3.81
N SER A 23 8.30 -2.29 4.09
CA SER A 23 9.69 -2.02 3.69
C SER A 23 10.65 -2.99 4.37
N GLU A 24 10.48 -3.28 5.66
CA GLU A 24 11.29 -4.29 6.34
C GLU A 24 11.04 -5.69 5.77
N ILE A 25 9.78 -6.05 5.48
CA ILE A 25 9.47 -7.33 4.81
C ILE A 25 10.18 -7.43 3.47
N ASN A 26 10.25 -6.35 2.68
CA ASN A 26 10.97 -6.34 1.41
C ASN A 26 12.48 -6.56 1.60
N ILE A 27 13.10 -5.90 2.57
CA ILE A 27 14.51 -6.10 2.89
C ILE A 27 14.78 -7.57 3.23
N LEU A 28 13.90 -8.19 4.04
CA LEU A 28 14.03 -9.60 4.40
C LEU A 28 13.81 -10.53 3.19
N ILE A 29 12.90 -10.20 2.30
CA ILE A 29 12.65 -10.96 1.06
C ILE A 29 13.86 -10.84 0.13
N ASP A 30 14.41 -9.64 -0.06
CA ASP A 30 15.58 -9.41 -0.91
C ASP A 30 16.81 -10.17 -0.41
N PHE A 31 16.96 -10.31 0.92
CA PHE A 31 18.02 -11.13 1.51
C PHE A 31 17.92 -12.62 1.12
N ILE A 32 16.69 -13.14 0.94
CA ILE A 32 16.45 -14.56 0.59
C ILE A 32 16.38 -14.74 -0.94
N PHE A 33 15.79 -13.79 -1.63
CA PHE A 33 15.57 -13.75 -3.08
C PHE A 33 16.02 -12.41 -3.65
N PRO A 34 17.33 -12.21 -3.88
CA PRO A 34 17.87 -10.96 -4.37
C PRO A 34 17.21 -10.52 -5.67
N ILE A 35 16.84 -9.23 -5.73
CA ILE A 35 16.20 -8.64 -6.92
C ILE A 35 17.26 -8.48 -8.02
N PRO A 36 17.09 -9.07 -9.22
CA PRO A 36 18.03 -8.88 -10.31
C PRO A 36 18.15 -7.41 -10.74
N GLU A 37 19.34 -6.98 -11.12
CA GLU A 37 19.59 -5.60 -11.57
C GLU A 37 18.68 -5.16 -12.72
N SER A 38 18.24 -6.08 -13.59
CA SER A 38 17.28 -5.82 -14.66
C SER A 38 15.93 -5.31 -14.17
N PHE A 39 15.52 -5.64 -12.93
CA PHE A 39 14.28 -5.15 -12.31
C PHE A 39 14.49 -3.84 -11.55
N LEU A 40 15.70 -3.58 -11.03
CA LEU A 40 16.03 -2.32 -10.35
C LEU A 40 16.04 -1.13 -11.33
N ASN A 41 16.31 -1.38 -12.61
CA ASN A 41 16.33 -0.35 -13.64
C ASN A 41 14.93 0.13 -14.08
N LEU A 42 13.83 -0.48 -13.59
CA LEU A 42 12.48 0.03 -13.87
C LEU A 42 12.27 1.47 -13.34
N ASP A 43 12.92 1.85 -12.25
CA ASP A 43 12.85 3.20 -11.70
C ASP A 43 13.41 4.23 -12.67
N SER A 44 14.40 3.85 -13.51
CA SER A 44 14.94 4.71 -14.57
C SER A 44 13.91 5.00 -15.68
N LEU A 45 12.96 4.11 -15.91
CA LEU A 45 11.86 4.31 -16.86
C LEU A 45 10.82 5.31 -16.36
N LEU A 46 10.71 5.46 -15.04
CA LEU A 46 9.84 6.44 -14.38
C LEU A 46 10.57 7.77 -14.15
N ALA A 47 11.89 7.83 -14.42
CA ALA A 47 12.65 9.07 -14.29
C ALA A 47 12.21 10.08 -15.37
N PRO A 48 11.48 11.14 -15.01
CA PRO A 48 10.90 12.04 -15.98
C PRO A 48 11.98 12.93 -16.60
N GLY A 49 12.03 12.97 -17.93
CA GLY A 49 12.99 13.80 -18.68
C GLY A 49 12.70 15.30 -18.62
N ASN A 50 11.54 15.73 -18.12
CA ASN A 50 11.14 17.13 -17.99
C ASN A 50 10.02 17.31 -16.94
N PRO A 51 9.75 18.55 -16.47
CA PRO A 51 8.74 18.81 -15.43
C PRO A 51 7.32 18.37 -15.79
N LEU A 52 6.92 18.41 -17.06
CA LEU A 52 5.60 17.98 -17.49
C LEU A 52 5.46 16.46 -17.38
N SER A 53 6.45 15.70 -17.83
CA SER A 53 6.43 14.23 -17.67
C SER A 53 6.43 13.82 -16.20
N LEU A 54 7.18 14.54 -15.35
CA LEU A 54 7.15 14.35 -13.90
C LEU A 54 5.73 14.53 -13.34
N LEU A 55 5.08 15.64 -13.67
CA LEU A 55 3.71 15.91 -13.22
C LEU A 55 2.75 14.80 -13.66
N LEU A 56 2.86 14.35 -14.91
CA LEU A 56 2.01 13.28 -15.45
C LEU A 56 2.25 11.94 -14.74
N VAL A 57 3.51 11.60 -14.43
CA VAL A 57 3.84 10.38 -13.66
C VAL A 57 3.24 10.48 -12.25
N ILE A 58 3.43 11.60 -11.54
CA ILE A 58 2.84 11.80 -10.21
C ILE A 58 1.32 11.67 -10.25
N LEU A 59 0.66 12.37 -11.18
CA LEU A 59 -0.79 12.31 -11.30
C LEU A 59 -1.28 10.89 -11.59
N THR A 60 -0.58 10.17 -12.45
CA THR A 60 -0.94 8.79 -12.81
C THR A 60 -0.72 7.83 -11.64
N VAL A 61 0.49 7.78 -11.09
CA VAL A 61 0.90 6.78 -10.09
C VAL A 61 0.25 7.05 -8.74
N VAL A 62 0.15 8.33 -8.33
CA VAL A 62 -0.34 8.67 -6.98
C VAL A 62 -1.86 8.82 -6.95
N PHE A 63 -2.50 9.21 -8.04
CA PHE A 63 -3.94 9.51 -8.01
C PHE A 63 -4.74 8.59 -8.93
N VAL A 64 -4.44 8.57 -10.24
CA VAL A 64 -5.30 7.89 -11.23
C VAL A 64 -5.27 6.37 -11.04
N ALA A 65 -4.08 5.77 -10.91
CA ALA A 65 -3.93 4.34 -10.73
C ALA A 65 -4.60 3.85 -9.43
N PRO A 66 -4.31 4.42 -8.22
CA PRO A 66 -4.99 4.01 -7.00
C PRO A 66 -6.52 4.13 -7.06
N ILE A 67 -7.05 5.20 -7.64
CA ILE A 67 -8.50 5.35 -7.79
C ILE A 67 -9.06 4.23 -8.68
N GLY A 68 -8.47 4.02 -9.85
CA GLY A 68 -8.93 2.99 -10.80
C GLY A 68 -8.83 1.58 -10.22
N GLU A 69 -7.70 1.27 -9.60
CA GLU A 69 -7.44 -0.04 -9.00
C GLU A 69 -8.39 -0.32 -7.83
N GLU A 70 -8.60 0.63 -6.91
CA GLU A 70 -9.53 0.44 -5.81
C GLU A 70 -10.99 0.32 -6.29
N MET A 71 -11.36 1.02 -7.35
CA MET A 71 -12.69 0.84 -7.97
C MET A 71 -12.86 -0.56 -8.54
N VAL A 72 -11.86 -1.10 -9.24
CA VAL A 72 -11.91 -2.44 -9.85
C VAL A 72 -11.83 -3.52 -8.78
N PHE A 73 -10.83 -3.47 -7.88
CA PHE A 73 -10.58 -4.57 -6.94
C PHE A 73 -11.50 -4.51 -5.72
N ARG A 74 -11.71 -3.37 -5.09
CA ARG A 74 -12.51 -3.24 -3.86
C ARG A 74 -13.95 -2.84 -4.16
N GLY A 75 -14.13 -1.97 -5.17
CA GLY A 75 -15.46 -1.52 -5.59
C GLY A 75 -16.25 -2.60 -6.32
N PHE A 76 -15.60 -3.37 -7.19
CA PHE A 76 -16.26 -4.37 -8.02
C PHE A 76 -15.90 -5.81 -7.61
N LEU A 77 -14.65 -6.26 -7.82
CA LEU A 77 -14.27 -7.67 -7.68
C LEU A 77 -14.53 -8.20 -6.27
N GLN A 78 -13.97 -7.56 -5.25
CA GLN A 78 -14.13 -8.00 -3.87
C GLN A 78 -15.61 -8.05 -3.47
N ARG A 79 -16.39 -7.01 -3.77
CA ARG A 79 -17.83 -6.99 -3.45
C ARG A 79 -18.62 -8.05 -4.18
N TYR A 80 -18.28 -8.33 -5.43
CA TYR A 80 -18.88 -9.41 -6.20
C TYR A 80 -18.62 -10.76 -5.54
N LEU A 81 -17.36 -11.02 -5.14
CA LEU A 81 -16.97 -12.26 -4.45
C LEU A 81 -17.60 -12.36 -3.06
N GLU A 82 -17.64 -11.28 -2.27
CA GLU A 82 -18.32 -11.22 -0.98
C GLU A 82 -19.80 -11.64 -1.11
N LYS A 83 -20.48 -11.08 -2.10
CA LYS A 83 -21.90 -11.40 -2.37
C LYS A 83 -22.09 -12.83 -2.86
N SER A 84 -21.22 -13.31 -3.73
CA SER A 84 -21.33 -14.63 -4.35
C SER A 84 -21.01 -15.76 -3.37
N TRP A 85 -20.02 -15.57 -2.50
CA TRP A 85 -19.52 -16.63 -1.60
C TRP A 85 -20.08 -16.52 -0.16
N GLY A 86 -20.62 -15.35 0.21
CA GLY A 86 -21.03 -15.08 1.59
C GLY A 86 -19.87 -15.03 2.58
N ASP A 87 -18.63 -14.97 2.10
CA ASP A 87 -17.39 -15.01 2.88
C ASP A 87 -16.48 -13.85 2.52
N ALA A 88 -16.44 -12.86 3.41
CA ALA A 88 -15.63 -11.66 3.22
C ALA A 88 -14.12 -11.96 3.28
N THR A 89 -13.70 -12.87 4.16
CA THR A 89 -12.28 -13.22 4.30
C THR A 89 -11.76 -13.83 2.99
N ARG A 90 -12.48 -14.81 2.47
CA ARG A 90 -12.14 -15.44 1.18
C ARG A 90 -12.14 -14.43 0.03
N ALA A 91 -13.11 -13.52 -0.01
CA ALA A 91 -13.19 -12.49 -1.04
C ALA A 91 -12.00 -11.53 -0.98
N ILE A 92 -11.59 -11.10 0.22
CA ILE A 92 -10.40 -10.26 0.44
C ILE A 92 -9.14 -10.99 -0.01
N LEU A 93 -8.92 -12.23 0.43
CA LEU A 93 -7.74 -13.02 0.06
C LEU A 93 -7.60 -13.15 -1.46
N VAL A 94 -8.68 -13.52 -2.15
CA VAL A 94 -8.66 -13.77 -3.59
C VAL A 94 -8.55 -12.46 -4.39
N SER A 95 -9.29 -11.41 -4.03
CA SER A 95 -9.17 -10.12 -4.72
C SER A 95 -7.78 -9.51 -4.55
N SER A 96 -7.15 -9.69 -3.38
CA SER A 96 -5.78 -9.23 -3.13
C SER A 96 -4.74 -10.03 -3.90
N LEU A 97 -4.97 -11.33 -4.12
CA LEU A 97 -4.11 -12.15 -4.97
C LEU A 97 -4.15 -11.65 -6.42
N PHE A 98 -5.33 -11.42 -6.99
CA PHE A 98 -5.45 -10.84 -8.33
C PHE A 98 -4.84 -9.44 -8.41
N PHE A 99 -5.01 -8.62 -7.36
CA PHE A 99 -4.37 -7.31 -7.26
C PHE A 99 -2.85 -7.42 -7.33
N ALA A 100 -2.23 -8.37 -6.64
CA ALA A 100 -0.78 -8.58 -6.71
C ALA A 100 -0.33 -9.10 -8.09
N LEU A 101 -1.07 -10.03 -8.67
CA LEU A 101 -0.72 -10.66 -9.95
C LEU A 101 -0.71 -9.67 -11.13
N ILE A 102 -1.62 -8.67 -11.15
CA ILE A 102 -1.65 -7.70 -12.25
C ILE A 102 -0.44 -6.76 -12.30
N HIS A 103 0.36 -6.70 -11.23
CA HIS A 103 1.58 -5.91 -11.21
C HIS A 103 2.74 -6.56 -11.95
N PHE A 104 2.62 -7.84 -12.32
CA PHE A 104 3.62 -8.60 -13.09
C PHE A 104 5.04 -8.53 -12.55
N ASN A 105 5.20 -8.27 -11.25
CA ASN A 105 6.50 -8.20 -10.58
C ASN A 105 6.56 -9.25 -9.46
N PRO A 106 7.26 -10.37 -9.66
CA PRO A 106 7.33 -11.45 -8.69
C PRO A 106 8.07 -11.06 -7.40
N TYR A 107 8.99 -10.10 -7.46
CA TYR A 107 9.80 -9.67 -6.31
C TYR A 107 8.98 -8.84 -5.33
N TRP A 108 8.06 -8.02 -5.82
CA TRP A 108 7.17 -7.21 -4.99
C TRP A 108 5.80 -7.87 -4.75
N ALA A 109 5.55 -9.03 -5.35
CA ALA A 109 4.24 -9.69 -5.29
C ALA A 109 3.77 -9.94 -3.85
N ILE A 110 4.68 -10.36 -2.96
CA ILE A 110 4.37 -10.63 -1.56
C ILE A 110 3.96 -9.33 -0.84
N GLN A 111 4.75 -8.26 -1.01
CA GLN A 111 4.44 -6.95 -0.43
C GLN A 111 3.10 -6.42 -0.96
N ILE A 112 2.90 -6.43 -2.28
CA ILE A 112 1.67 -5.95 -2.93
C ILE A 112 0.47 -6.77 -2.46
N TYR A 113 0.64 -8.08 -2.26
CA TYR A 113 -0.41 -8.92 -1.70
C TYR A 113 -0.80 -8.52 -0.28
N PHE A 114 0.17 -8.30 0.62
CA PHE A 114 -0.10 -7.82 1.98
C PHE A 114 -0.79 -6.45 1.99
N MET A 115 -0.34 -5.54 1.12
CA MET A 115 -1.00 -4.25 0.93
C MET A 115 -2.42 -4.44 0.41
N GLY A 116 -2.61 -5.35 -0.53
CA GLY A 116 -3.91 -5.74 -1.04
C GLY A 116 -4.86 -6.22 0.04
N LEU A 117 -4.39 -7.07 0.95
CA LEU A 117 -5.16 -7.56 2.10
C LEU A 117 -5.61 -6.42 3.01
N LEU A 118 -4.70 -5.49 3.30
CA LEU A 118 -4.99 -4.36 4.18
C LEU A 118 -6.02 -3.39 3.56
N LEU A 119 -5.85 -3.05 2.29
CA LEU A 119 -6.81 -2.22 1.54
C LEU A 119 -8.18 -2.90 1.43
N GLY A 120 -8.19 -4.22 1.16
CA GLY A 120 -9.42 -5.01 1.12
C GLY A 120 -10.13 -5.08 2.46
N TYR A 121 -9.38 -5.30 3.53
CA TYR A 121 -9.91 -5.28 4.89
C TYR A 121 -10.50 -3.92 5.26
N LEU A 122 -9.81 -2.83 4.92
CA LEU A 122 -10.25 -1.47 5.21
C LEU A 122 -11.55 -1.13 4.46
N SER A 123 -11.66 -1.52 3.18
CA SER A 123 -12.87 -1.36 2.39
C SER A 123 -14.04 -2.17 2.96
N TRP A 124 -13.78 -3.42 3.39
CA TRP A 124 -14.79 -4.27 4.02
C TRP A 124 -15.25 -3.72 5.36
N LEU A 125 -14.33 -3.31 6.23
CA LEU A 125 -14.62 -2.78 7.56
C LEU A 125 -15.48 -1.51 7.48
N THR A 126 -15.11 -0.57 6.61
CA THR A 126 -15.78 0.74 6.49
C THR A 126 -16.99 0.72 5.55
N LYS A 127 -17.19 -0.36 4.81
CA LYS A 127 -18.18 -0.48 3.72
C LYS A 127 -18.03 0.64 2.68
N SER A 128 -16.79 1.08 2.44
CA SER A 128 -16.45 2.17 1.55
C SER A 128 -15.04 1.99 0.97
N ILE A 129 -14.85 2.37 -0.30
CA ILE A 129 -13.53 2.36 -0.93
C ILE A 129 -12.71 3.63 -0.66
N TYR A 130 -13.30 4.70 -0.12
CA TYR A 130 -12.59 5.97 0.09
C TYR A 130 -11.39 5.86 1.04
N PRO A 131 -11.48 5.17 2.19
CA PRO A 131 -10.34 4.96 3.07
C PRO A 131 -9.22 4.16 2.39
N SER A 132 -9.57 3.13 1.58
CA SER A 132 -8.60 2.34 0.81
C SER A 132 -7.92 3.19 -0.27
N ILE A 133 -8.69 3.99 -1.02
CA ILE A 133 -8.13 4.92 -2.03
C ILE A 133 -7.14 5.86 -1.35
N LEU A 134 -7.52 6.52 -0.25
CA LEU A 134 -6.65 7.48 0.43
C LEU A 134 -5.36 6.82 0.96
N MET A 135 -5.50 5.63 1.56
CA MET A 135 -4.35 4.86 2.02
C MET A 135 -3.43 4.47 0.86
N HIS A 136 -3.98 3.97 -0.24
CA HIS A 136 -3.23 3.56 -1.43
C HIS A 136 -2.49 4.75 -2.06
N MET A 137 -3.17 5.90 -2.22
CA MET A 137 -2.55 7.15 -2.67
C MET A 137 -1.40 7.58 -1.77
N ALA A 138 -1.56 7.47 -0.44
CA ALA A 138 -0.51 7.82 0.51
C ALA A 138 0.71 6.88 0.40
N ILE A 139 0.50 5.59 0.17
CA ILE A 139 1.56 4.61 -0.03
C ILE A 139 2.33 4.91 -1.31
N ASN A 140 1.63 5.06 -2.45
CA ASN A 140 2.26 5.37 -3.73
C ASN A 140 2.97 6.73 -3.70
N GLY A 141 2.35 7.72 -3.03
CA GLY A 141 2.97 9.04 -2.82
C GLY A 141 4.25 8.97 -2.00
N THR A 142 4.28 8.14 -0.96
CA THR A 142 5.49 7.91 -0.15
C THR A 142 6.59 7.24 -0.98
N SER A 143 6.27 6.19 -1.73
CA SER A 143 7.22 5.52 -2.62
C SER A 143 7.79 6.48 -3.67
N MET A 144 6.92 7.27 -4.31
CA MET A 144 7.34 8.27 -5.28
C MET A 144 8.24 9.34 -4.64
N LEU A 145 7.93 9.78 -3.40
CA LEU A 145 8.77 10.73 -2.68
C LEU A 145 10.18 10.20 -2.46
N PHE A 146 10.34 8.93 -2.06
CA PHE A 146 11.66 8.32 -1.87
C PHE A 146 12.43 8.17 -3.18
N ILE A 147 11.78 7.82 -4.29
CA ILE A 147 12.40 7.81 -5.62
C ILE A 147 13.01 9.19 -5.94
N PHE A 148 12.31 10.29 -5.61
CA PHE A 148 12.83 11.65 -5.83
C PHE A 148 13.92 12.08 -4.87
N LEU A 149 13.81 11.70 -3.61
CA LEU A 149 14.81 12.03 -2.59
C LEU A 149 16.11 11.23 -2.77
N GLY A 150 16.01 10.08 -3.47
CA GLY A 150 17.13 9.19 -3.78
C GLY A 150 17.66 8.39 -2.61
N GLU A 151 18.66 7.58 -2.86
CA GLU A 151 19.25 6.60 -1.93
C GLU A 151 19.66 7.20 -0.58
N ASN A 152 20.11 8.45 -0.53
CA ASN A 152 20.52 9.08 0.73
C ASN A 152 19.34 9.20 1.73
N ALA A 153 18.12 9.45 1.22
CA ALA A 153 16.94 9.54 2.07
C ALA A 153 16.49 8.16 2.55
N GLU A 154 16.59 7.15 1.70
CA GLU A 154 16.31 5.76 2.09
C GLU A 154 17.33 5.28 3.12
N ASN A 155 18.62 5.49 2.88
CA ASN A 155 19.69 5.12 3.79
C ASN A 155 19.57 5.79 5.17
N ALA A 156 18.99 7.01 5.25
CA ALA A 156 18.74 7.69 6.52
C ALA A 156 17.71 6.96 7.40
N LEU A 157 16.84 6.14 6.81
CA LEU A 157 15.88 5.32 7.56
C LEU A 157 16.47 3.97 8.00
N LEU A 158 17.64 3.62 7.49
CA LEU A 158 18.24 2.30 7.72
C LEU A 158 19.21 2.32 8.90
N TRP A 159 19.30 1.19 9.57
CA TRP A 159 20.28 0.87 10.57
C TRP A 159 20.81 -0.57 10.34
N LYS A 160 22.07 -0.70 9.99
CA LYS A 160 22.73 -1.99 9.66
C LYS A 160 22.00 -2.79 8.56
N GLY A 161 21.49 -2.11 7.53
CA GLY A 161 20.78 -2.75 6.41
C GLY A 161 19.30 -3.06 6.64
N HIS A 162 18.75 -2.74 7.81
CA HIS A 162 17.35 -2.90 8.18
C HIS A 162 16.71 -1.54 8.46
N ILE A 163 15.39 -1.44 8.43
CA ILE A 163 14.70 -0.24 8.91
C ILE A 163 15.09 -0.01 10.39
N ASN A 164 15.37 1.24 10.75
CA ASN A 164 15.74 1.59 12.12
C ASN A 164 14.71 1.02 13.12
N PRO A 165 15.16 0.28 14.17
CA PRO A 165 14.26 -0.38 15.13
C PRO A 165 13.25 0.57 15.79
N LEU A 166 13.62 1.83 16.04
CA LEU A 166 12.68 2.81 16.60
C LEU A 166 11.58 3.16 15.61
N LEU A 167 11.90 3.24 14.30
CA LEU A 167 10.90 3.44 13.25
C LEU A 167 10.00 2.21 13.09
N LEU A 168 10.54 1.00 13.21
CA LEU A 168 9.71 -0.23 13.20
C LEU A 168 8.75 -0.29 14.38
N ILE A 169 9.20 0.07 15.59
CA ILE A 169 8.34 0.16 16.77
C ILE A 169 7.24 1.20 16.55
N LEU A 170 7.59 2.38 16.05
CA LEU A 170 6.64 3.43 15.70
C LEU A 170 5.65 2.98 14.63
N GLY A 171 6.15 2.30 13.58
CA GLY A 171 5.33 1.72 12.52
C GLY A 171 4.34 0.68 13.04
N ALA A 172 4.81 -0.25 13.87
CA ALA A 172 3.96 -1.26 14.50
C ALA A 172 2.90 -0.62 15.42
N TYR A 173 3.29 0.39 16.21
CA TYR A 173 2.36 1.11 17.07
C TYR A 173 1.29 1.86 16.27
N THR A 174 1.69 2.65 15.27
CA THR A 174 0.74 3.41 14.43
C THR A 174 -0.19 2.49 13.64
N PHE A 175 0.33 1.37 13.14
CA PHE A 175 -0.46 0.34 12.48
C PHE A 175 -1.51 -0.27 13.42
N TRP A 176 -1.10 -0.76 14.58
CA TRP A 176 -1.99 -1.32 15.59
C TRP A 176 -3.02 -0.31 16.09
N PHE A 177 -2.56 0.91 16.44
CA PHE A 177 -3.41 1.99 16.93
C PHE A 177 -4.52 2.33 15.93
N SER A 178 -4.16 2.52 14.67
CA SER A 178 -5.13 2.87 13.61
C SER A 178 -6.15 1.77 13.39
N LEU A 179 -5.71 0.52 13.26
CA LEU A 179 -6.62 -0.61 13.08
C LEU A 179 -7.56 -0.79 14.27
N LYS A 180 -7.05 -0.72 15.50
CA LYS A 180 -7.85 -0.86 16.72
C LYS A 180 -8.94 0.21 16.81
N ASN A 181 -8.60 1.47 16.56
CA ASN A 181 -9.57 2.57 16.62
C ASN A 181 -10.61 2.48 15.50
N MET A 182 -10.20 2.13 14.28
CA MET A 182 -11.16 1.88 13.19
C MET A 182 -12.08 0.70 13.51
N GLN A 183 -11.56 -0.43 14.00
CA GLN A 183 -12.37 -1.56 14.41
C GLN A 183 -13.40 -1.17 15.49
N PHE A 184 -12.98 -0.39 16.47
CA PHE A 184 -13.88 0.11 17.51
C PHE A 184 -15.00 0.99 16.95
N ALA A 185 -14.68 1.88 15.99
CA ALA A 185 -15.65 2.77 15.36
C ALA A 185 -16.69 2.04 14.48
N TYR A 186 -16.33 0.89 13.88
CA TYR A 186 -17.17 0.16 12.93
C TYR A 186 -17.73 -1.19 13.45
N ARG A 187 -17.41 -1.59 14.67
CA ARG A 187 -17.94 -2.81 15.33
C ARG A 187 -19.34 -2.63 15.95
N LYS A 188 -20.14 -1.68 15.46
CA LYS A 188 -21.52 -1.53 15.91
C LYS A 188 -22.46 -2.44 15.14
#